data_4163b2a80e4665aa048edc8fefd0fb3f
#
_entry.id   4163b2a80e4665aa048edc8fefd0fb3f
#
_cell.length_a   1.000
_cell.length_b   1.000
_cell.length_c   1.000
_cell.angle_alpha   90.00
_cell.angle_beta   90.00
_cell.angle_gamma   90.00
#
_symmetry.space_group_name_H-M   'P 1'
#
loop_
_entity.id
_entity.type
_entity.pdbx_description
1 polymer ?
#
loop_
_entity_poly.entity_id
_entity_poly.type
_entity_poly.pdbx_seq_one_letter_code
_entity_poly.pdbx_strand_id
1 'polypeptide(L)'
;MSSLLCRGQHLNLQLNLNLQCLGDWNWSENVGTRRDQAGTFMHELGHNLGLRHGGTQWYNYKPNYLSVMNYAFQVNGLIKNASQGNFDYSRFQLSNLDENNLDETAALTTTSPTTDTYGTYWFCGPKQITQTATLANPIDWDCKPALSTPTTVTANINAGLNDAPDTEYALLEGSSDW
;
A
#
# COMPACT_ATOMS: atom_id res chain seq x y z
N MET A 1 -12.18 -17.95 -26.27
CA MET A 1 -12.13 -18.78 -25.04
C MET A 1 -11.72 -17.89 -23.86
N SER A 2 -12.57 -16.98 -23.45
CA SER A 2 -12.16 -15.93 -22.50
C SER A 2 -13.29 -15.46 -21.59
N SER A 3 -14.10 -16.35 -21.07
CA SER A 3 -15.19 -15.91 -20.19
C SER A 3 -15.39 -16.75 -18.91
N LEU A 4 -14.44 -17.63 -18.58
CA LEU A 4 -14.66 -18.55 -17.45
C LEU A 4 -14.08 -18.07 -16.13
N LEU A 5 -13.31 -16.98 -16.10
CA LEU A 5 -12.66 -16.47 -14.87
C LEU A 5 -13.38 -15.27 -14.25
N CYS A 6 -14.39 -14.73 -14.90
CA CYS A 6 -15.07 -13.50 -14.47
C CYS A 6 -16.54 -13.65 -14.07
N ARG A 7 -17.01 -14.82 -13.82
CA ARG A 7 -18.34 -15.00 -13.20
C ARG A 7 -18.14 -15.66 -11.85
N GLY A 8 -18.41 -14.89 -10.78
CA GLY A 8 -18.40 -15.36 -9.41
C GLY A 8 -19.26 -16.61 -9.24
N GLN A 9 -18.65 -17.75 -9.42
CA GLN A 9 -19.16 -19.01 -8.91
C GLN A 9 -18.25 -19.40 -7.78
N HIS A 10 -18.80 -19.32 -6.58
CA HIS A 10 -18.26 -19.95 -5.39
C HIS A 10 -17.98 -21.43 -5.69
N LEU A 11 -16.76 -21.74 -6.09
CA LEU A 11 -16.27 -23.09 -5.94
C LEU A 11 -15.99 -23.29 -4.46
N ASN A 12 -16.88 -24.03 -3.81
CA ASN A 12 -16.78 -24.51 -2.45
C ASN A 12 -15.63 -25.55 -2.36
N LEU A 13 -14.42 -25.13 -2.57
CA LEU A 13 -13.24 -25.76 -2.03
C LEU A 13 -12.94 -25.07 -0.72
N GLN A 14 -12.59 -25.80 0.32
CA GLN A 14 -12.32 -25.31 1.68
C GLN A 14 -11.18 -24.27 1.79
N LEU A 15 -10.78 -23.70 0.69
CA LEU A 15 -9.98 -22.50 0.54
C LEU A 15 -10.89 -21.47 -0.14
N ASN A 16 -11.43 -20.53 0.63
CA ASN A 16 -12.11 -19.35 0.10
C ASN A 16 -11.09 -18.45 -0.61
N LEU A 17 -10.62 -18.87 -1.79
CA LEU A 17 -9.87 -18.01 -2.67
C LEU A 17 -10.86 -17.02 -3.29
N ASN A 18 -10.94 -15.82 -2.75
CA ASN A 18 -11.56 -14.69 -3.43
C ASN A 18 -10.70 -14.37 -4.66
N LEU A 19 -10.92 -15.08 -5.76
CA LEU A 19 -10.28 -14.76 -7.03
C LEU A 19 -10.89 -13.46 -7.56
N GLN A 20 -10.20 -12.38 -7.38
CA GLN A 20 -10.54 -11.11 -8.01
C GLN A 20 -10.36 -11.25 -9.52
N CYS A 21 -11.37 -10.81 -10.27
CA CYS A 21 -11.35 -10.88 -11.72
C CYS A 21 -10.42 -9.81 -12.29
N LEU A 22 -9.20 -10.19 -12.68
CA LEU A 22 -8.21 -9.27 -13.25
C LEU A 22 -8.72 -8.59 -14.54
N GLY A 23 -9.72 -9.18 -15.23
CA GLY A 23 -10.35 -8.60 -16.41
C GLY A 23 -11.18 -7.34 -16.14
N ASP A 24 -11.63 -7.13 -14.91
CA ASP A 24 -12.42 -5.95 -14.53
C ASP A 24 -11.57 -4.69 -14.37
N TRP A 25 -10.26 -4.82 -14.33
CA TRP A 25 -9.33 -3.70 -14.17
C TRP A 25 -8.99 -2.98 -15.48
N ASN A 26 -9.67 -3.31 -16.56
CA ASN A 26 -9.55 -2.68 -17.87
C ASN A 26 -8.11 -2.66 -18.45
N TRP A 27 -7.34 -3.70 -18.16
CA TRP A 27 -6.00 -3.87 -18.74
C TRP A 27 -6.08 -4.31 -20.21
N SER A 28 -5.10 -3.91 -21.00
CA SER A 28 -5.08 -4.11 -22.46
C SER A 28 -5.20 -5.56 -22.91
N GLU A 29 -4.90 -6.54 -22.05
CA GLU A 29 -4.99 -7.97 -22.33
C GLU A 29 -6.05 -8.71 -21.50
N ASN A 30 -6.93 -8.00 -20.80
CA ASN A 30 -8.02 -8.51 -19.95
C ASN A 30 -7.60 -9.43 -18.79
N VAL A 31 -6.32 -9.65 -18.56
CA VAL A 31 -5.78 -10.52 -17.49
C VAL A 31 -4.59 -9.90 -16.76
N GLY A 32 -4.13 -8.73 -17.19
CA GLY A 32 -2.93 -8.09 -16.68
C GLY A 32 -1.64 -8.83 -17.04
N THR A 33 -0.51 -8.25 -16.69
CA THR A 33 0.80 -8.86 -16.84
C THR A 33 1.02 -10.00 -15.84
N ARG A 34 2.06 -10.82 -16.04
CA ARG A 34 2.46 -11.85 -15.05
C ARG A 34 2.74 -11.25 -13.68
N ARG A 35 3.23 -10.02 -13.64
CA ARG A 35 3.51 -9.29 -12.41
C ARG A 35 2.21 -8.92 -11.70
N ASP A 36 1.24 -8.35 -12.40
CA ASP A 36 -0.07 -7.99 -11.84
C ASP A 36 -0.78 -9.24 -11.31
N GLN A 37 -0.71 -10.35 -12.05
CA GLN A 37 -1.26 -11.64 -11.61
C GLN A 37 -0.58 -12.14 -10.33
N ALA A 38 0.75 -12.05 -10.24
CA ALA A 38 1.49 -12.51 -9.07
C ALA A 38 1.16 -11.67 -7.82
N GLY A 39 1.15 -10.33 -7.95
CA GLY A 39 0.81 -9.44 -6.86
C GLY A 39 -0.62 -9.63 -6.37
N THR A 40 -1.58 -9.73 -7.30
CA THR A 40 -2.99 -10.00 -6.97
C THR A 40 -3.14 -11.39 -6.32
N PHE A 41 -2.47 -12.43 -6.84
CA PHE A 41 -2.52 -13.76 -6.23
C PHE A 41 -2.01 -13.74 -4.77
N MET A 42 -0.88 -13.08 -4.51
CA MET A 42 -0.37 -12.96 -3.15
C MET A 42 -1.32 -12.17 -2.25
N HIS A 43 -1.93 -11.10 -2.76
CA HIS A 43 -2.90 -10.30 -2.04
C HIS A 43 -4.12 -11.15 -1.60
N GLU A 44 -4.73 -11.87 -2.53
CA GLU A 44 -5.87 -12.75 -2.22
C GLU A 44 -5.50 -13.90 -1.28
N LEU A 45 -4.29 -14.46 -1.45
CA LEU A 45 -3.77 -15.47 -0.52
C LEU A 45 -3.63 -14.88 0.89
N GLY A 46 -3.16 -13.64 1.03
CA GLY A 46 -3.08 -12.94 2.30
C GLY A 46 -4.43 -12.81 2.99
N HIS A 47 -5.51 -12.52 2.25
CA HIS A 47 -6.86 -12.53 2.81
C HIS A 47 -7.27 -13.90 3.36
N ASN A 48 -6.89 -14.99 2.69
CA ASN A 48 -7.13 -16.34 3.20
C ASN A 48 -6.32 -16.66 4.47
N LEU A 49 -5.20 -15.97 4.68
CA LEU A 49 -4.40 -16.05 5.92
C LEU A 49 -4.92 -15.10 7.01
N GLY A 50 -6.00 -14.33 6.74
CA GLY A 50 -6.61 -13.40 7.68
C GLY A 50 -6.04 -11.99 7.65
N LEU A 51 -5.15 -11.68 6.71
CA LEU A 51 -4.54 -10.35 6.56
C LEU A 51 -5.54 -9.35 5.94
N ARG A 52 -5.35 -8.07 6.21
CA ARG A 52 -6.20 -6.95 5.76
C ARG A 52 -5.39 -5.90 5.05
N HIS A 53 -6.06 -5.04 4.29
CA HIS A 53 -5.42 -3.97 3.50
C HIS A 53 -4.61 -2.97 4.32
N GLY A 54 -4.99 -2.71 5.55
CA GLY A 54 -4.34 -1.79 6.46
C GLY A 54 -3.64 -2.45 7.65
N GLY A 55 -3.39 -3.77 7.60
CA GLY A 55 -2.87 -4.53 8.73
C GLY A 55 -3.89 -4.64 9.86
N THR A 56 -3.60 -4.07 11.02
CA THR A 56 -4.52 -4.05 12.18
C THR A 56 -5.69 -3.09 12.02
N GLN A 57 -5.60 -2.12 11.10
CA GLN A 57 -6.61 -1.11 10.84
C GLN A 57 -7.35 -1.37 9.52
N TRP A 58 -8.46 -0.65 9.30
CA TRP A 58 -9.24 -0.70 8.06
C TRP A 58 -8.75 0.29 6.98
N TYR A 59 -7.86 1.23 7.34
CA TYR A 59 -7.33 2.23 6.41
C TYR A 59 -6.47 1.56 5.33
N ASN A 60 -6.72 1.91 4.08
CA ASN A 60 -5.95 1.44 2.94
C ASN A 60 -4.90 2.49 2.53
N TYR A 61 -4.04 2.15 1.58
CA TYR A 61 -2.99 3.03 1.04
C TYR A 61 -2.04 3.63 2.09
N LYS A 62 -1.91 3.01 3.25
CA LYS A 62 -1.06 3.51 4.35
C LYS A 62 0.42 3.51 3.94
N PRO A 63 1.12 4.67 3.96
CA PRO A 63 2.54 4.74 3.62
C PRO A 63 3.43 3.90 4.55
N ASN A 64 3.00 3.68 5.78
CA ASN A 64 3.70 2.94 6.83
C ASN A 64 3.28 1.46 6.98
N TYR A 65 2.66 0.90 5.93
CA TYR A 65 2.34 -0.54 5.88
C TYR A 65 2.84 -1.12 4.56
N LEU A 66 4.08 -1.63 4.57
CA LEU A 66 4.80 -2.14 3.40
C LEU A 66 4.45 -3.60 3.16
N SER A 67 3.27 -3.84 2.62
CA SER A 67 2.73 -5.17 2.35
C SER A 67 2.05 -5.20 0.99
N VAL A 68 2.10 -6.34 0.32
CA VAL A 68 1.28 -6.62 -0.85
C VAL A 68 -0.22 -6.55 -0.54
N MET A 69 -0.60 -6.63 0.72
CA MET A 69 -1.99 -6.43 1.19
C MET A 69 -2.47 -4.99 1.01
N ASN A 70 -1.58 -4.03 1.04
CA ASN A 70 -1.87 -2.62 0.81
C ASN A 70 -2.00 -2.36 -0.70
N TYR A 71 -3.09 -1.77 -1.15
CA TYR A 71 -3.35 -1.50 -2.57
C TYR A 71 -2.27 -0.64 -3.24
N ALA A 72 -1.54 0.18 -2.49
CA ALA A 72 -0.39 0.91 -3.02
C ALA A 72 0.69 -0.03 -3.60
N PHE A 73 0.79 -1.25 -3.07
CA PHE A 73 1.84 -2.21 -3.43
C PHE A 73 1.33 -3.47 -4.15
N GLN A 74 0.02 -3.68 -4.23
CA GLN A 74 -0.57 -4.91 -4.78
C GLN A 74 -0.06 -5.24 -6.19
N VAL A 75 -0.05 -4.26 -7.10
CA VAL A 75 0.40 -4.45 -8.50
C VAL A 75 1.80 -3.88 -8.75
N ASN A 76 2.17 -2.82 -8.03
CA ASN A 76 3.47 -2.18 -8.19
C ASN A 76 4.59 -2.91 -7.46
N GLY A 77 4.26 -3.68 -6.41
CA GLY A 77 5.21 -4.26 -5.47
C GLY A 77 5.86 -3.21 -4.57
N LEU A 78 6.55 -3.68 -3.57
CA LEU A 78 7.33 -2.86 -2.64
C LEU A 78 8.50 -2.20 -3.37
N ILE A 79 8.88 -1.02 -2.91
CA ILE A 79 10.14 -0.38 -3.27
C ILE A 79 11.19 -0.89 -2.29
N LYS A 80 12.15 -1.67 -2.78
CA LYS A 80 13.22 -2.27 -1.99
C LYS A 80 14.55 -2.08 -2.71
N ASN A 81 15.55 -1.54 -2.00
CA ASN A 81 16.88 -1.23 -2.55
C ASN A 81 16.80 -0.41 -3.86
N ALA A 82 15.96 0.62 -3.84
CA ALA A 82 15.65 1.50 -4.97
C ALA A 82 15.04 0.79 -6.20
N SER A 83 14.60 -0.47 -6.07
CA SER A 83 13.94 -1.24 -7.12
C SER A 83 12.49 -1.53 -6.76
N GLN A 84 11.58 -1.35 -7.71
CA GLN A 84 10.17 -1.72 -7.56
C GLN A 84 9.95 -3.20 -7.93
N GLY A 85 8.82 -3.75 -7.46
CA GLY A 85 8.33 -5.04 -7.90
C GLY A 85 8.65 -6.21 -7.00
N ASN A 86 9.04 -5.93 -5.81
CA ASN A 86 9.20 -6.94 -4.79
C ASN A 86 7.86 -7.20 -4.11
N PHE A 87 7.23 -8.34 -4.38
CA PHE A 87 6.02 -8.73 -3.68
C PHE A 87 6.37 -9.45 -2.39
N ASP A 88 5.92 -8.89 -1.27
CA ASP A 88 6.12 -9.47 0.06
C ASP A 88 5.01 -8.99 1.00
N TYR A 89 4.80 -9.73 2.06
CA TYR A 89 4.01 -9.30 3.21
C TYR A 89 4.91 -8.47 4.15
N SER A 90 4.31 -7.59 4.96
CA SER A 90 5.09 -6.73 5.85
C SER A 90 5.80 -7.54 6.93
N ARG A 91 7.11 -7.44 6.99
CA ARG A 91 7.98 -8.18 7.93
C ARG A 91 8.32 -7.38 9.18
N PHE A 92 7.98 -6.11 9.20
CA PHE A 92 8.30 -5.20 10.31
C PHE A 92 7.27 -4.08 10.39
N GLN A 93 7.16 -3.54 11.58
CA GLN A 93 6.30 -2.39 11.83
C GLN A 93 7.09 -1.10 11.66
N LEU A 94 6.54 -0.16 10.91
CA LEU A 94 7.01 1.23 10.82
C LEU A 94 6.37 2.08 11.91
N SER A 95 6.95 3.27 12.15
CA SER A 95 6.36 4.25 13.07
C SER A 95 4.97 4.67 12.62
N ASN A 96 4.14 5.05 13.59
CA ASN A 96 2.81 5.60 13.33
C ASN A 96 2.92 6.96 12.65
N LEU A 97 1.93 7.28 11.83
CA LEU A 97 1.78 8.57 11.16
C LEU A 97 0.44 9.20 11.58
N ASP A 98 0.50 10.35 12.23
CA ASP A 98 -0.69 11.14 12.54
C ASP A 98 -0.90 12.18 11.44
N GLU A 99 -1.92 11.99 10.62
CA GLU A 99 -2.23 12.87 9.48
C GLU A 99 -2.58 14.32 9.89
N ASN A 100 -2.93 14.52 11.15
CA ASN A 100 -3.11 15.87 11.70
C ASN A 100 -1.79 16.55 12.07
N ASN A 101 -0.69 15.77 12.20
CA ASN A 101 0.58 16.27 12.71
C ASN A 101 1.77 15.48 12.14
N LEU A 102 1.91 15.46 10.83
CA LEU A 102 2.99 14.79 10.13
C LEU A 102 4.28 15.61 10.20
N ASP A 103 5.35 15.02 10.70
CA ASP A 103 6.67 15.66 10.78
C ASP A 103 7.45 15.44 9.48
N GLU A 104 7.61 16.51 8.69
CA GLU A 104 8.34 16.47 7.41
C GLU A 104 9.87 16.50 7.59
N THR A 105 10.36 16.69 8.81
CA THR A 105 11.79 16.62 9.10
C THR A 105 12.23 15.23 9.54
N ALA A 106 11.28 14.35 9.84
CA ALA A 106 11.53 13.01 10.32
C ALA A 106 11.62 11.98 9.19
N ALA A 107 12.47 10.98 9.40
CA ALA A 107 12.47 9.75 8.64
C ALA A 107 11.39 8.80 9.15
N LEU A 108 10.86 7.95 8.26
CA LEU A 108 9.94 6.89 8.66
C LEU A 108 10.75 5.68 9.15
N THR A 109 10.70 5.44 10.46
CA THR A 109 11.56 4.46 11.11
C THR A 109 10.88 3.11 11.32
N THR A 110 11.68 2.05 11.44
CA THR A 110 11.21 0.70 11.80
C THR A 110 11.71 0.29 13.17
N THR A 111 10.92 -0.54 13.84
CA THR A 111 11.28 -1.17 15.12
C THR A 111 12.21 -2.37 14.94
N SER A 112 12.33 -2.90 13.73
CA SER A 112 13.15 -4.06 13.43
C SER A 112 14.35 -3.68 12.57
N PRO A 113 15.57 -4.08 12.94
CA PRO A 113 16.74 -3.83 12.12
C PRO A 113 16.63 -4.55 10.78
N THR A 114 16.92 -3.83 9.70
CA THR A 114 16.98 -4.38 8.34
C THR A 114 18.21 -3.82 7.64
N THR A 115 18.86 -4.65 6.82
CA THR A 115 19.94 -4.23 5.94
C THR A 115 19.43 -3.71 4.61
N ASP A 116 18.17 -3.99 4.28
CA ASP A 116 17.51 -3.50 3.08
C ASP A 116 17.02 -2.07 3.28
N THR A 117 17.09 -1.27 2.24
CA THR A 117 16.45 0.03 2.18
C THR A 117 15.06 -0.13 1.57
N TYR A 118 14.07 0.53 2.17
CA TYR A 118 12.71 0.53 1.68
C TYR A 118 12.26 1.93 1.33
N GLY A 119 11.40 2.02 0.32
CA GLY A 119 10.65 3.22 -0.03
C GLY A 119 9.17 3.04 0.20
N THR A 120 8.39 4.09 0.00
CA THR A 120 6.94 4.06 0.12
C THR A 120 6.27 4.99 -0.88
N TYR A 121 4.93 4.88 -0.94
CA TYR A 121 4.02 5.74 -1.68
C TYR A 121 3.11 6.49 -0.72
N TRP A 122 2.72 7.70 -1.09
CA TRP A 122 1.69 8.47 -0.38
C TRP A 122 0.92 9.37 -1.36
N PHE A 123 -0.16 9.95 -0.89
CA PHE A 123 -0.98 10.87 -1.69
C PHE A 123 -0.66 12.33 -1.38
N CYS A 124 -0.48 13.12 -2.43
CA CYS A 124 -0.35 14.58 -2.38
C CYS A 124 -1.69 15.23 -2.74
N GLY A 125 -2.73 14.93 -1.96
CA GLY A 125 -4.10 15.31 -2.28
C GLY A 125 -4.84 14.28 -3.14
N PRO A 126 -6.10 14.52 -3.50
CA PRO A 126 -6.94 13.54 -4.16
C PRO A 126 -6.39 13.19 -5.54
N LYS A 127 -6.08 11.93 -5.77
CA LYS A 127 -5.65 11.35 -7.05
C LYS A 127 -4.18 11.59 -7.47
N GLN A 128 -3.36 12.24 -6.68
CA GLN A 128 -1.94 12.38 -6.99
C GLN A 128 -1.12 11.51 -6.04
N ILE A 129 -0.60 10.40 -6.53
CA ILE A 129 0.32 9.54 -5.78
C ILE A 129 1.77 9.95 -6.05
N THR A 130 2.59 9.95 -5.02
CA THR A 130 4.03 10.15 -5.10
C THR A 130 4.77 9.05 -4.34
N GLN A 131 6.10 9.04 -4.41
CA GLN A 131 6.91 7.99 -3.81
C GLN A 131 8.29 8.49 -3.40
N THR A 132 8.89 7.78 -2.46
CA THR A 132 10.33 7.88 -2.17
C THR A 132 11.00 6.51 -2.30
N ALA A 133 12.26 6.51 -2.69
CA ALA A 133 13.06 5.29 -2.78
C ALA A 133 13.64 4.85 -1.42
N THR A 134 13.62 5.72 -0.41
CA THR A 134 14.14 5.44 0.92
C THR A 134 13.32 6.12 2.01
N LEU A 135 13.06 5.38 3.07
CA LEU A 135 12.42 5.86 4.29
C LEU A 135 13.39 6.55 5.24
N ALA A 136 14.70 6.46 4.98
CA ALA A 136 15.74 7.01 5.85
C ALA A 136 15.87 8.55 5.78
N ASN A 137 15.24 9.17 4.79
CA ASN A 137 15.23 10.62 4.61
C ASN A 137 13.90 11.21 5.09
N PRO A 138 13.89 12.52 5.42
CA PRO A 138 12.68 13.31 5.57
C PRO A 138 11.73 13.16 4.38
N ILE A 139 10.43 13.15 4.65
CA ILE A 139 9.39 12.96 3.62
C ILE A 139 8.51 14.20 3.60
N ASP A 140 8.40 14.83 2.43
CA ASP A 140 7.50 15.94 2.13
C ASP A 140 6.07 15.40 1.96
N TRP A 141 5.32 15.33 3.06
CA TRP A 141 4.00 14.70 3.10
C TRP A 141 2.92 15.51 2.38
N ASP A 142 3.01 16.84 2.40
CA ASP A 142 2.01 17.70 1.76
C ASP A 142 2.40 18.10 0.33
N CYS A 143 3.58 17.66 -0.12
CA CYS A 143 4.12 17.89 -1.46
C CYS A 143 4.20 19.36 -1.85
N LYS A 144 4.43 20.24 -0.89
CA LYS A 144 4.70 21.66 -1.14
C LYS A 144 6.21 21.90 -1.18
N PRO A 145 6.71 22.57 -2.22
CA PRO A 145 8.13 22.86 -2.32
C PRO A 145 8.56 23.80 -1.19
N ALA A 146 9.56 23.37 -0.49
CA ALA A 146 10.23 23.95 0.65
C ALA A 146 9.66 23.47 2.00
N LEU A 147 10.57 22.85 2.75
CA LEU A 147 10.49 22.71 4.21
C LEU A 147 10.21 24.08 4.83
N SER A 148 8.97 24.52 4.76
CA SER A 148 8.54 25.76 5.39
C SER A 148 8.23 25.47 6.85
N THR A 149 8.61 26.35 7.72
CA THR A 149 8.07 26.37 9.08
C THR A 149 6.54 26.59 9.01
N PRO A 150 5.71 25.74 9.62
CA PRO A 150 6.04 24.73 10.61
C PRO A 150 6.59 23.42 10.00
N THR A 151 7.39 22.70 10.80
CA THR A 151 7.98 21.39 10.43
C THR A 151 6.95 20.26 10.42
N THR A 152 5.73 20.52 10.87
CA THR A 152 4.62 19.58 10.89
C THR A 152 3.47 20.09 10.05
N VAL A 153 2.86 19.18 9.29
CA VAL A 153 1.76 19.47 8.38
C VAL A 153 0.55 18.57 8.65
N THR A 154 -0.62 19.04 8.22
CA THR A 154 -1.84 18.24 8.16
C THR A 154 -2.07 17.85 6.71
N ALA A 155 -2.02 16.54 6.39
CA ALA A 155 -2.25 16.05 5.05
C ALA A 155 -2.90 14.66 5.10
N ASN A 156 -3.89 14.42 4.24
CA ASN A 156 -4.44 13.09 4.02
C ASN A 156 -3.53 12.36 3.03
N ILE A 157 -2.69 11.46 3.54
CA ILE A 157 -1.63 10.77 2.79
C ILE A 157 -2.03 9.39 2.29
N ASN A 158 -3.25 8.92 2.63
CA ASN A 158 -3.80 7.64 2.21
C ASN A 158 -5.15 7.76 1.46
N ALA A 159 -5.45 8.93 0.91
CA ALA A 159 -6.74 9.30 0.30
C ALA A 159 -7.30 8.31 -0.74
N GLY A 160 -6.46 7.47 -1.34
CA GLY A 160 -6.87 6.45 -2.31
C GLY A 160 -7.32 6.98 -3.66
N LEU A 161 -7.28 6.12 -4.68
CA LEU A 161 -7.66 6.48 -6.05
C LEU A 161 -9.11 6.12 -6.40
N ASN A 162 -9.65 5.04 -5.84
CA ASN A 162 -10.87 4.40 -6.33
C ASN A 162 -11.89 4.05 -5.25
N ASP A 163 -11.50 4.03 -4.00
CA ASP A 163 -12.45 3.83 -2.90
C ASP A 163 -13.11 5.17 -2.54
N ALA A 164 -14.21 5.11 -1.82
CA ALA A 164 -14.80 6.34 -1.26
C ALA A 164 -13.64 7.12 -0.61
N PRO A 165 -13.41 8.37 -1.05
CA PRO A 165 -12.24 9.10 -0.61
C PRO A 165 -12.23 9.07 0.92
N ASP A 166 -11.15 8.54 1.49
CA ASP A 166 -10.91 8.74 2.90
C ASP A 166 -10.70 10.24 3.07
N THR A 167 -11.68 10.88 3.65
CA THR A 167 -11.69 12.34 3.87
C THR A 167 -11.28 12.66 5.29
N GLU A 168 -11.05 11.64 6.11
CA GLU A 168 -10.70 11.78 7.51
C GLU A 168 -9.18 11.81 7.67
N TYR A 169 -8.72 12.67 8.54
CA TYR A 169 -7.33 12.66 9.01
C TYR A 169 -7.24 11.72 10.20
N ALA A 170 -6.42 10.68 10.09
CA ALA A 170 -6.37 9.59 11.03
C ALA A 170 -4.96 9.39 11.62
N LEU A 171 -4.89 8.66 12.72
CA LEU A 171 -3.67 8.03 13.17
C LEU A 171 -3.47 6.71 12.41
N LEU A 172 -2.55 6.69 11.48
CA LEU A 172 -2.18 5.49 10.73
C LEU A 172 -1.15 4.70 11.52
N GLU A 173 -1.58 3.62 12.15
CA GLU A 173 -0.67 2.72 12.90
C GLU A 173 0.16 1.89 11.93
N GLY A 174 1.46 1.78 12.18
CA GLY A 174 2.30 0.82 11.48
C GLY A 174 1.89 -0.61 11.83
N SER A 175 2.03 -1.53 10.90
CA SER A 175 1.69 -2.94 11.09
C SER A 175 2.73 -3.85 10.46
N SER A 176 2.90 -5.06 11.05
CA SER A 176 3.54 -6.19 10.39
C SER A 176 2.52 -7.31 10.19
N ASP A 177 2.77 -8.19 9.23
CA ASP A 177 1.93 -9.35 8.93
C ASP A 177 2.36 -10.60 9.68
N TRP A 178 3.48 -10.51 10.43
CA TRP A 178 4.08 -11.61 11.22
C TRP A 178 4.26 -11.23 12.68
#